data_8b42a5f83a7c13c57dd87495ca58707a
#
_entry.id   8b42a5f83a7c13c57dd87495ca58707a
#
_cell.length_a   1.000
_cell.length_b   1.000
_cell.length_c   1.000
_cell.angle_alpha   90.00
_cell.angle_beta   90.00
_cell.angle_gamma   90.00
#
_symmetry.space_group_name_H-M   'P 1'
#
loop_
_entity.id
_entity.type
_entity.pdbx_description
1 polymer ?
#
loop_
_entity_poly.entity_id
_entity_poly.type
_entity_poly.pdbx_seq_one_letter_code
_entity_poly.pdbx_strand_id
1 'polypeptide(L)'
;MLQATTTISNKLGLHARASAKLTKLAGGFPCEIWMTKGERRVNAKSIMGVMMLAAGIGSELTIDTEGDQAQEALDALLALIADKFGEGE
;
A
#
# COMPACT_ATOMS: atom_id res chain seq x y z
N MET A 1 -1.88 -14.39 -9.43
CA MET A 1 -1.57 -13.04 -8.92
C MET A 1 -2.81 -12.17 -9.00
N LEU A 2 -3.13 -11.49 -7.92
CA LEU A 2 -4.22 -10.52 -7.88
C LEU A 2 -3.63 -9.12 -8.01
N GLN A 3 -4.37 -8.22 -8.63
CA GLN A 3 -3.90 -6.86 -8.86
C GLN A 3 -5.06 -5.88 -8.75
N ALA A 4 -4.80 -4.73 -8.15
CA ALA A 4 -5.77 -3.64 -8.11
C ALA A 4 -5.05 -2.31 -8.15
N THR A 5 -5.73 -1.31 -8.69
CA THR A 5 -5.21 0.06 -8.75
C THR A 5 -6.02 0.92 -7.80
N THR A 6 -5.36 1.80 -7.06
CA THR A 6 -6.01 2.70 -6.14
C THR A 6 -5.30 4.06 -6.16
N THR A 7 -5.93 5.06 -5.57
CA THR A 7 -5.40 6.42 -5.55
C THR A 7 -5.23 6.86 -4.10
N ILE A 8 -4.09 7.48 -3.80
CA ILE A 8 -3.82 8.05 -2.47
C ILE A 8 -4.76 9.25 -2.27
N SER A 9 -5.55 9.20 -1.22
CA SER A 9 -6.56 10.21 -0.93
C SER A 9 -6.33 11.01 0.35
N ASN A 10 -5.36 10.61 1.18
CA ASN A 10 -5.04 11.36 2.38
C ASN A 10 -4.11 12.54 2.06
N LYS A 11 -4.25 13.60 2.80
CA LYS A 11 -3.56 14.86 2.53
C LYS A 11 -2.04 14.73 2.50
N LEU A 12 -1.48 13.98 3.43
CA LEU A 12 -0.02 13.87 3.58
C LEU A 12 0.59 12.71 2.76
N GLY A 13 -0.25 11.93 2.08
CA GLY A 13 0.24 10.82 1.26
C GLY A 13 0.92 9.73 2.08
N LEU A 14 1.86 9.02 1.46
CA LEU A 14 2.61 7.94 2.10
C LEU A 14 3.79 8.48 2.92
N HIS A 15 3.48 9.34 3.91
CA HIS A 15 4.49 9.82 4.85
C HIS A 15 4.87 8.70 5.83
N ALA A 16 5.80 8.97 6.75
CA ALA A 16 6.37 7.93 7.62
C ALA A 16 5.31 7.14 8.41
N ARG A 17 4.32 7.83 9.01
CA ARG A 17 3.28 7.17 9.80
C ARG A 17 2.39 6.29 8.92
N ALA A 18 1.95 6.81 7.78
CA ALA A 18 1.11 6.06 6.86
C ALA A 18 1.86 4.83 6.32
N SER A 19 3.12 5.01 5.97
CA SER A 19 3.97 3.92 5.48
C SER A 19 4.16 2.85 6.54
N ALA A 20 4.33 3.25 7.82
CA ALA A 20 4.47 2.31 8.92
C ALA A 20 3.18 1.49 9.11
N LYS A 21 2.02 2.13 9.05
CA LYS A 21 0.73 1.43 9.15
C LYS A 21 0.55 0.44 8.01
N LEU A 22 0.89 0.85 6.80
CA LEU A 22 0.73 -0.01 5.62
C LEU A 22 1.64 -1.22 5.69
N THR A 23 2.91 -1.02 6.03
CA THR A 23 3.88 -2.13 6.08
C THR A 23 3.58 -3.09 7.23
N LYS A 24 3.06 -2.58 8.35
CA LYS A 24 2.65 -3.43 9.47
C LYS A 24 1.48 -4.31 9.07
N LEU A 25 0.49 -3.73 8.39
CA LEU A 25 -0.66 -4.49 7.90
C LEU A 25 -0.22 -5.54 6.88
N ALA A 26 0.59 -5.14 5.91
CA ALA A 26 1.10 -6.06 4.89
C ALA A 26 1.90 -7.22 5.51
N GLY A 27 2.70 -6.91 6.53
CA GLY A 27 3.52 -7.91 7.22
C GLY A 27 2.72 -8.98 7.95
N GLY A 28 1.42 -8.74 8.20
CA GLY A 28 0.54 -9.73 8.83
C GLY A 28 0.03 -10.81 7.88
N PHE A 29 0.30 -10.70 6.59
CA PHE A 29 -0.15 -11.67 5.60
C PHE A 29 1.01 -12.49 5.07
N PRO A 30 0.82 -13.80 4.86
CA PRO A 30 1.92 -14.67 4.38
C PRO A 30 2.23 -14.51 2.90
N CYS A 31 1.34 -13.91 2.13
CA CYS A 31 1.53 -13.73 0.68
C CYS A 31 2.56 -12.67 0.37
N GLU A 32 3.03 -12.65 -0.86
CA GLU A 32 3.88 -11.59 -1.36
C GLU A 32 3.02 -10.41 -1.77
N ILE A 33 3.46 -9.19 -1.43
CA ILE A 33 2.72 -7.97 -1.72
C ILE A 33 3.68 -6.93 -2.29
N TRP A 34 3.34 -6.43 -3.48
CA TRP A 34 4.14 -5.43 -4.17
C TRP A 34 3.31 -4.19 -4.44
N MET A 35 3.95 -3.03 -4.43
CA MET A 35 3.30 -1.77 -4.77
C MET A 35 4.10 -1.08 -5.85
N THR A 36 3.41 -0.55 -6.84
CA THR A 36 4.04 0.12 -7.97
C THR A 36 3.47 1.52 -8.15
N LYS A 37 4.35 2.48 -8.34
CA LYS A 37 3.99 3.83 -8.75
C LYS A 37 4.86 4.19 -9.95
N GLY A 38 4.24 4.42 -11.10
CA GLY A 38 4.98 4.64 -12.33
C GLY A 38 5.86 3.42 -12.65
N GLU A 39 7.16 3.63 -12.71
CA GLU A 39 8.11 2.55 -13.01
C GLU A 39 8.74 1.94 -11.77
N ARG A 40 8.43 2.45 -10.59
CA ARG A 40 9.02 1.97 -9.35
C ARG A 40 8.12 0.93 -8.67
N ARG A 41 8.66 -0.25 -8.48
CA ARG A 41 7.99 -1.36 -7.80
C ARG A 41 8.74 -1.69 -6.52
N VAL A 42 8.03 -1.75 -5.41
CA VAL A 42 8.64 -2.00 -4.10
C VAL A 42 7.88 -3.09 -3.36
N ASN A 43 8.56 -3.72 -2.39
CA ASN A 43 7.94 -4.69 -1.51
C ASN A 43 7.11 -3.93 -0.46
N ALA A 44 5.80 -4.21 -0.40
CA ALA A 44 4.91 -3.52 0.51
C ALA A 44 5.19 -3.80 1.98
N LYS A 45 6.01 -4.80 2.28
CA LYS A 45 6.42 -5.12 3.65
C LYS A 45 7.68 -4.36 4.08
N SER A 46 8.27 -3.56 3.18
CA SER A 46 9.47 -2.77 3.45
C SER A 46 9.09 -1.31 3.62
N ILE A 47 9.24 -0.76 4.83
CA ILE A 47 8.91 0.65 5.09
C ILE A 47 9.74 1.59 4.22
N MET A 48 11.02 1.29 4.06
CA MET A 48 11.89 2.11 3.21
C MET A 48 11.45 2.06 1.74
N GLY A 49 11.09 0.87 1.26
CA GLY A 49 10.58 0.72 -0.10
C GLY A 49 9.32 1.53 -0.33
N VAL A 50 8.35 1.42 0.59
CA VAL A 50 7.09 2.15 0.48
C VAL A 50 7.32 3.65 0.51
N MET A 51 8.19 4.13 1.40
CA MET A 51 8.50 5.56 1.47
C MET A 51 9.20 6.07 0.21
N MET A 52 9.99 5.23 -0.43
CA MET A 52 10.68 5.62 -1.66
C MET A 52 9.75 5.81 -2.86
N LEU A 53 8.50 5.37 -2.76
CA LEU A 53 7.52 5.65 -3.81
C LEU A 53 7.17 7.12 -3.86
N ALA A 54 7.38 7.86 -2.77
CA ALA A 54 7.09 9.28 -2.67
C ALA A 54 5.65 9.60 -3.14
N ALA A 55 4.69 8.74 -2.77
CA ALA A 55 3.32 8.86 -3.24
C ALA A 55 2.54 9.89 -2.43
N GLY A 56 2.34 11.07 -2.99
CA GLY A 56 1.51 12.10 -2.38
C GLY A 56 0.04 11.93 -2.74
N ILE A 57 -0.79 12.84 -2.25
CA ILE A 57 -2.23 12.85 -2.56
C ILE A 57 -2.43 12.88 -4.09
N GLY A 58 -3.35 12.06 -4.57
CA GLY A 58 -3.65 11.96 -6.00
C GLY A 58 -2.78 10.95 -6.75
N SER A 59 -1.74 10.41 -6.13
CA SER A 59 -0.90 9.39 -6.76
C SER A 59 -1.67 8.11 -6.96
N GLU A 60 -1.50 7.50 -8.14
CA GLU A 60 -2.09 6.22 -8.45
C GLU A 60 -1.10 5.10 -8.14
N LEU A 61 -1.56 4.10 -7.41
CA LEU A 61 -0.74 2.95 -7.02
C LEU A 61 -1.38 1.67 -7.55
N THR A 62 -0.53 0.74 -7.97
CA THR A 62 -0.97 -0.61 -8.32
C THR A 62 -0.46 -1.56 -7.23
N ILE A 63 -1.35 -2.39 -6.70
CA ILE A 63 -1.02 -3.37 -5.66
C ILE A 63 -1.16 -4.76 -6.24
N ASP A 64 -0.11 -5.56 -6.12
CA ASP A 64 -0.09 -6.95 -6.56
C ASP A 64 0.05 -7.85 -5.34
N THR A 65 -0.76 -8.90 -5.25
CA THR A 65 -0.64 -9.89 -4.18
C THR A 65 -0.58 -11.29 -4.79
N GLU A 66 0.26 -12.16 -4.21
CA GLU A 66 0.41 -13.53 -4.69
C GLU A 66 0.71 -14.47 -3.53
N GLY A 67 -0.03 -15.56 -3.46
CA GLY A 67 0.16 -16.58 -2.43
C GLY A 67 -1.03 -16.71 -1.51
N ASP A 68 -0.81 -17.30 -0.33
CA ASP A 68 -1.86 -17.53 0.65
C ASP A 68 -2.45 -16.22 1.16
N GLN A 69 -3.77 -16.14 1.20
CA GLN A 69 -4.51 -14.98 1.68
C GLN A 69 -4.29 -13.74 0.80
N ALA A 70 -3.99 -13.95 -0.48
CA ALA A 70 -3.75 -12.84 -1.40
C ALA A 70 -4.97 -11.91 -1.52
N GLN A 71 -6.19 -12.46 -1.55
CA GLN A 71 -7.40 -11.65 -1.65
C GLN A 71 -7.63 -10.85 -0.37
N GLU A 72 -7.48 -11.48 0.78
CA GLU A 72 -7.65 -10.80 2.07
C GLU A 72 -6.63 -9.67 2.23
N ALA A 73 -5.39 -9.90 1.80
CA ALA A 73 -4.34 -8.89 1.87
C ALA A 73 -4.67 -7.70 0.96
N LEU A 74 -5.08 -7.98 -0.27
CA LEU A 74 -5.43 -6.93 -1.22
C LEU A 74 -6.58 -6.08 -0.69
N ASP A 75 -7.64 -6.74 -0.20
CA ASP A 75 -8.80 -6.03 0.34
C ASP A 75 -8.43 -5.18 1.55
N ALA A 76 -7.58 -5.70 2.44
CA ALA A 76 -7.16 -4.98 3.63
C ALA A 76 -6.35 -3.72 3.28
N LEU A 77 -5.44 -3.84 2.32
CA LEU A 77 -4.62 -2.70 1.91
C LEU A 77 -5.46 -1.64 1.20
N LEU A 78 -6.37 -2.06 0.33
CA LEU A 78 -7.27 -1.12 -0.34
C LEU A 78 -8.14 -0.39 0.66
N ALA A 79 -8.64 -1.09 1.69
CA ALA A 79 -9.46 -0.48 2.72
C ALA A 79 -8.67 0.53 3.56
N LEU A 80 -7.41 0.22 3.90
CA LEU A 80 -6.56 1.13 4.65
C LEU A 80 -6.31 2.42 3.87
N ILE A 81 -6.02 2.30 2.59
CA ILE A 81 -5.79 3.47 1.73
C ILE A 81 -7.07 4.30 1.58
N ALA A 82 -8.22 3.63 1.36
CA ALA A 82 -9.51 4.32 1.23
C ALA A 82 -9.90 5.04 2.52
N ASP A 83 -9.49 4.50 3.67
CA ASP A 83 -9.74 5.09 4.98
C ASP A 83 -8.74 6.21 5.31
N LYS A 84 -7.90 6.59 4.35
CA LYS A 84 -6.86 7.63 4.53
C LYS A 84 -5.92 7.31 5.69
N PHE A 85 -5.62 6.03 5.88
CA PHE A 85 -4.76 5.54 6.96
C PHE A 85 -5.26 5.96 8.34
N GLY A 86 -6.56 6.21 8.47
CA GLY A 86 -7.17 6.63 9.73
C GLY A 86 -6.91 8.10 10.08
N GLU A 87 -6.40 8.90 9.16
CA GLU A 87 -6.02 10.30 9.43
C GLU A 87 -7.18 11.28 9.33
N GLY A 88 -8.26 10.90 8.71
CA GLY A 88 -9.43 11.77 8.56
C GLY A 88 -9.34 12.81 7.47
N GLU A 89 -8.19 13.01 6.87
CA GLU A 89 -8.02 13.98 5.80
C GLU A 89 -6.90 13.62 4.83
#